data_96b64b24bae2415ffc78c57775dd7705
#
_entry.id   96b64b24bae2415ffc78c57775dd7705
#
_cell.length_a   1.000
_cell.length_b   1.000
_cell.length_c   1.000
_cell.angle_alpha   90.00
_cell.angle_beta   90.00
_cell.angle_gamma   90.00
#
_symmetry.space_group_name_H-M   'P 1'
#
loop_
_entity.id
_entity.type
_entity.pdbx_description
1 polymer ?
#
loop_
_entity_poly.entity_id
_entity_poly.type
_entity_poly.pdbx_seq_one_letter_code
_entity_poly.pdbx_strand_id
1 'polypeptide(L)'
;MKKGFTLVELLVVIGIIALLVALLLPAINKAKSVGQRVACINNQKQLQMGHSIFSDDHGDKILYSSAWKQEKSAPYAWMSGSLNLSKYINQARFLEGTPLFPYVGKSIGVFKCPADKDLLKITNREGEVRNIFPRHRSYSVNIHVGGWSGWPVQKDEEWRIYHKYNEIENPSNI
;
A
#
# COMPACT_ATOMS: atom_id res chain seq x y z
N MET A 1 50.57 -7.90 38.73
CA MET A 1 49.37 -7.39 39.46
C MET A 1 48.29 -7.04 38.46
N LYS A 2 47.15 -7.72 38.48
CA LYS A 2 45.98 -7.34 37.62
C LYS A 2 45.32 -6.12 38.28
N LYS A 3 45.24 -5.00 37.56
CA LYS A 3 44.51 -3.83 38.00
C LYS A 3 43.01 -4.17 37.98
N GLY A 4 42.37 -4.11 39.14
CA GLY A 4 40.91 -4.29 39.23
C GLY A 4 40.19 -3.05 38.69
N PHE A 5 39.08 -3.26 37.99
CA PHE A 5 38.23 -2.20 37.46
C PHE A 5 37.38 -1.61 38.60
N THR A 6 37.38 -0.30 38.73
CA THR A 6 36.61 0.37 39.80
C THR A 6 35.15 0.58 39.38
N LEU A 7 34.24 0.58 40.34
CA LEU A 7 32.82 0.83 40.12
C LEU A 7 32.56 2.23 39.49
N VAL A 8 33.40 3.21 39.87
CA VAL A 8 33.31 4.59 39.34
C VAL A 8 33.71 4.63 37.87
N GLU A 9 34.77 3.92 37.44
CA GLU A 9 35.13 3.86 36.02
C GLU A 9 34.04 3.25 35.17
N LEU A 10 33.35 2.22 35.68
CA LEU A 10 32.21 1.64 34.98
C LEU A 10 31.04 2.63 34.89
N LEU A 11 30.73 3.33 35.99
CA LEU A 11 29.61 4.26 36.06
C LEU A 11 29.78 5.45 35.09
N VAL A 12 31.02 5.98 34.99
CA VAL A 12 31.33 7.07 34.06
C VAL A 12 31.16 6.64 32.61
N VAL A 13 31.59 5.42 32.24
CA VAL A 13 31.47 4.91 30.89
C VAL A 13 30.00 4.75 30.49
N ILE A 14 29.17 4.12 31.33
CA ILE A 14 27.73 3.97 31.02
C ILE A 14 27.04 5.34 30.98
N GLY A 15 27.44 6.33 31.80
CA GLY A 15 26.92 7.68 31.76
C GLY A 15 27.19 8.39 30.44
N ILE A 16 28.42 8.25 29.91
CA ILE A 16 28.76 8.83 28.59
C ILE A 16 27.98 8.14 27.47
N ILE A 17 27.89 6.80 27.51
CA ILE A 17 27.13 6.05 26.51
C ILE A 17 25.64 6.47 26.53
N ALA A 18 25.04 6.59 27.70
CA ALA A 18 23.68 7.02 27.87
C ALA A 18 23.43 8.42 27.29
N LEU A 19 24.34 9.35 27.52
CA LEU A 19 24.29 10.70 26.95
C LEU A 19 24.35 10.68 25.42
N LEU A 20 25.30 9.91 24.85
CA LEU A 20 25.42 9.81 23.38
C LEU A 20 24.19 9.18 22.75
N VAL A 21 23.65 8.11 23.33
CA VAL A 21 22.43 7.45 22.86
C VAL A 21 21.23 8.39 22.92
N ALA A 22 21.10 9.17 24.01
CA ALA A 22 20.00 10.12 24.16
C ALA A 22 19.97 11.17 23.04
N LEU A 23 21.12 11.60 22.54
CA LEU A 23 21.23 12.54 21.41
C LEU A 23 20.99 11.87 20.06
N LEU A 24 21.34 10.57 19.91
CA LEU A 24 21.18 9.84 18.65
C LEU A 24 19.77 9.33 18.40
N LEU A 25 19.04 8.93 19.43
CA LEU A 25 17.68 8.35 19.28
C LEU A 25 16.70 9.21 18.48
N PRO A 26 16.58 10.54 18.70
CA PRO A 26 15.70 11.38 17.91
C PRO A 26 16.10 11.45 16.44
N ALA A 27 17.41 11.51 16.17
CA ALA A 27 17.94 11.58 14.81
C ALA A 27 17.67 10.28 14.03
N ILE A 28 17.87 9.12 14.66
CA ILE A 28 17.59 7.81 14.07
C ILE A 28 16.10 7.65 13.75
N ASN A 29 15.21 8.05 14.65
CA ASN A 29 13.77 7.98 14.42
C ASN A 29 13.33 8.85 13.24
N LYS A 30 13.89 10.05 13.11
CA LYS A 30 13.65 10.95 11.97
C LYS A 30 14.18 10.34 10.66
N ALA A 31 15.39 9.82 10.65
CA ALA A 31 15.99 9.17 9.48
C ALA A 31 15.15 7.96 9.03
N LYS A 32 14.70 7.12 9.98
CA LYS A 32 13.80 5.99 9.70
C LYS A 32 12.50 6.42 9.04
N SER A 33 11.85 7.47 9.55
CA SER A 33 10.59 7.98 8.98
C SER A 33 10.78 8.52 7.55
N VAL A 34 11.88 9.22 7.29
CA VAL A 34 12.23 9.70 5.94
C VAL A 34 12.49 8.51 5.00
N GLY A 35 13.25 7.51 5.43
CA GLY A 35 13.50 6.29 4.64
C GLY A 35 12.21 5.55 4.27
N GLN A 36 11.29 5.41 5.23
CA GLN A 36 9.98 4.82 4.98
C GLN A 36 9.16 5.63 3.97
N ARG A 37 9.17 6.95 4.07
CA ARG A 37 8.48 7.84 3.11
C ARG A 37 9.03 7.69 1.69
N VAL A 38 10.35 7.66 1.53
CA VAL A 38 11.01 7.45 0.24
C VAL A 38 10.61 6.10 -0.36
N ALA A 39 10.60 5.05 0.45
CA ALA A 39 10.16 3.73 0.00
C ALA A 39 8.68 3.71 -0.43
N CYS A 40 7.79 4.41 0.30
CA CYS A 40 6.38 4.54 -0.11
C CYS A 40 6.23 5.26 -1.45
N ILE A 41 6.98 6.35 -1.67
CA ILE A 41 6.96 7.08 -2.95
C ILE A 41 7.49 6.19 -4.09
N ASN A 42 8.55 5.42 -3.85
CA ASN A 42 9.09 4.48 -4.83
C ASN A 42 8.07 3.40 -5.21
N ASN A 43 7.37 2.83 -4.21
CA ASN A 43 6.32 1.85 -4.46
C ASN A 43 5.20 2.44 -5.34
N GLN A 44 4.75 3.67 -5.03
CA GLN A 44 3.75 4.36 -5.85
C GLN A 44 4.23 4.59 -7.28
N LYS A 45 5.49 5.00 -7.49
CA LYS A 45 6.08 5.15 -8.82
C LYS A 45 6.11 3.83 -9.59
N GLN A 46 6.47 2.72 -8.94
CA GLN A 46 6.46 1.39 -9.57
C GLN A 46 5.05 0.97 -9.96
N LEU A 47 4.04 1.20 -9.10
CA LEU A 47 2.65 0.93 -9.40
C LEU A 47 2.15 1.78 -10.57
N GLN A 48 2.49 3.07 -10.60
CA GLN A 48 2.13 3.98 -11.69
C GLN A 48 2.77 3.55 -13.02
N MET A 49 4.06 3.20 -12.99
CA MET A 49 4.77 2.71 -14.17
C MET A 49 4.18 1.39 -14.68
N GLY A 50 3.90 0.44 -13.78
CA GLY A 50 3.24 -0.81 -14.13
C GLY A 50 1.86 -0.59 -14.73
N HIS A 51 1.11 0.38 -14.23
CA HIS A 51 -0.20 0.77 -14.76
C HIS A 51 -0.09 1.36 -16.17
N SER A 52 0.92 2.20 -16.45
CA SER A 52 1.17 2.76 -17.79
C SER A 52 1.52 1.67 -18.78
N ILE A 53 2.44 0.77 -18.43
CA ILE A 53 2.84 -0.36 -19.29
C ILE A 53 1.64 -1.28 -19.56
N PHE A 54 0.82 -1.58 -18.53
CA PHE A 54 -0.41 -2.34 -18.71
C PHE A 54 -1.35 -1.66 -19.72
N SER A 55 -1.51 -0.35 -19.64
CA SER A 55 -2.37 0.42 -20.54
C SER A 55 -1.88 0.37 -21.99
N ASP A 56 -0.57 0.53 -22.19
CA ASP A 56 0.06 0.44 -23.52
C ASP A 56 -0.19 -0.93 -24.16
N ASP A 57 -0.07 -2.02 -23.39
CA ASP A 57 -0.33 -3.39 -23.86
C ASP A 57 -1.81 -3.68 -24.11
N HIS A 58 -2.73 -2.88 -23.55
CA HIS A 58 -4.17 -3.14 -23.60
C HIS A 58 -4.99 -2.05 -24.30
N GLY A 59 -4.35 -1.25 -25.19
CA GLY A 59 -5.02 -0.25 -26.03
C GLY A 59 -5.60 0.92 -25.22
N ASP A 60 -4.73 1.54 -24.42
CA ASP A 60 -4.98 2.68 -23.53
C ASP A 60 -5.99 2.43 -22.40
N LYS A 61 -6.37 1.17 -22.15
CA LYS A 61 -7.33 0.86 -21.09
C LYS A 61 -6.77 1.13 -19.71
N ILE A 62 -7.57 1.78 -18.88
CA ILE A 62 -7.29 1.99 -17.45
C ILE A 62 -7.86 0.80 -16.67
N LEU A 63 -7.10 0.34 -15.67
CA LEU A 63 -7.59 -0.69 -14.75
C LEU A 63 -8.78 -0.17 -13.94
N TYR A 64 -9.82 -0.99 -13.80
CA TYR A 64 -10.92 -0.69 -12.89
C TYR A 64 -10.40 -0.54 -11.46
N SER A 65 -10.90 0.46 -10.74
CA SER A 65 -10.49 0.73 -9.34
C SER A 65 -10.85 -0.40 -8.39
N SER A 66 -11.92 -1.16 -8.67
CA SER A 66 -12.34 -2.34 -7.91
C SER A 66 -13.29 -3.22 -8.74
N ALA A 67 -13.47 -4.47 -8.29
CA ALA A 67 -14.52 -5.36 -8.76
C ALA A 67 -15.36 -5.85 -7.58
N TRP A 68 -16.69 -5.83 -7.72
CA TRP A 68 -17.62 -6.25 -6.68
C TRP A 68 -17.55 -7.76 -6.39
N LYS A 69 -17.30 -8.55 -7.43
CA LYS A 69 -17.15 -10.01 -7.33
C LYS A 69 -15.86 -10.43 -8.03
N GLN A 70 -15.29 -11.54 -7.56
CA GLN A 70 -14.22 -12.29 -8.23
C GLN A 70 -14.79 -13.00 -9.48
N GLU A 71 -15.40 -12.25 -10.38
CA GLU A 71 -15.95 -12.83 -11.59
C GLU A 71 -14.93 -12.81 -12.72
N LYS A 72 -14.98 -13.85 -13.56
CA LYS A 72 -14.30 -13.89 -14.86
C LYS A 72 -14.59 -12.67 -15.74
N SER A 73 -15.65 -11.92 -15.39
CA SER A 73 -16.12 -10.70 -16.06
C SER A 73 -15.33 -9.42 -15.73
N ALA A 74 -14.40 -9.45 -14.78
CA ALA A 74 -13.59 -8.30 -14.42
C ALA A 74 -12.08 -8.53 -14.57
N PRO A 75 -11.60 -8.92 -15.77
CA PRO A 75 -10.19 -9.26 -15.98
C PRO A 75 -9.25 -8.07 -15.81
N TYR A 76 -9.78 -6.86 -15.76
CA TYR A 76 -9.01 -5.61 -15.69
C TYR A 76 -9.18 -4.86 -14.37
N ALA A 77 -9.68 -5.52 -13.32
CA ALA A 77 -9.77 -4.85 -12.02
C ALA A 77 -8.40 -4.76 -11.35
N TRP A 78 -8.02 -3.55 -10.92
CA TRP A 78 -6.84 -3.31 -10.07
C TRP A 78 -6.82 -4.26 -8.87
N MET A 79 -7.97 -4.44 -8.27
CA MET A 79 -8.16 -5.29 -7.10
C MET A 79 -9.58 -5.81 -7.05
N SER A 80 -9.75 -7.06 -6.70
CA SER A 80 -11.06 -7.64 -6.42
C SER A 80 -11.25 -7.83 -4.91
N GLY A 81 -12.49 -7.63 -4.44
CA GLY A 81 -12.87 -7.88 -3.06
C GLY A 81 -12.69 -6.69 -2.12
N SER A 82 -13.18 -6.87 -0.89
CA SER A 82 -13.13 -5.89 0.20
C SER A 82 -12.10 -6.30 1.25
N LEU A 83 -11.35 -5.35 1.78
CA LEU A 83 -10.42 -5.56 2.87
C LEU A 83 -11.09 -6.03 4.16
N ASN A 84 -12.39 -5.74 4.33
CA ASN A 84 -13.12 -5.98 5.57
C ASN A 84 -13.88 -7.30 5.62
N LEU A 85 -13.80 -8.14 4.56
CA LEU A 85 -14.52 -9.41 4.53
C LEU A 85 -13.60 -10.57 4.91
N SER A 86 -14.06 -11.41 5.83
CA SER A 86 -13.31 -12.56 6.36
C SER A 86 -12.84 -13.55 5.29
N LYS A 87 -13.59 -13.70 4.18
CA LYS A 87 -13.21 -14.56 3.06
C LYS A 87 -11.98 -14.06 2.28
N TYR A 88 -11.56 -12.82 2.47
CA TYR A 88 -10.38 -12.22 1.84
C TYR A 88 -9.15 -12.19 2.75
N ILE A 89 -9.09 -13.07 3.74
CA ILE A 89 -7.98 -13.19 4.70
C ILE A 89 -6.63 -13.36 3.97
N ASN A 90 -6.59 -14.13 2.88
CA ASN A 90 -5.39 -14.30 2.07
C ASN A 90 -5.26 -13.20 1.00
N GLN A 91 -5.05 -11.98 1.43
CA GLN A 91 -4.91 -10.82 0.55
C GLN A 91 -3.72 -10.93 -0.42
N ALA A 92 -2.66 -11.65 -0.04
CA ALA A 92 -1.51 -11.89 -0.90
C ALA A 92 -1.93 -12.59 -2.20
N ARG A 93 -2.72 -13.66 -2.11
CA ARG A 93 -3.23 -14.39 -3.29
C ARG A 93 -4.10 -13.53 -4.21
N PHE A 94 -4.82 -12.57 -3.65
CA PHE A 94 -5.60 -11.63 -4.46
C PHE A 94 -4.71 -10.64 -5.21
N LEU A 95 -3.61 -10.19 -4.59
CA LEU A 95 -2.62 -9.33 -5.23
C LEU A 95 -1.92 -10.07 -6.38
N GLU A 96 -1.53 -11.32 -6.17
CA GLU A 96 -0.92 -12.17 -7.20
C GLU A 96 -1.84 -12.40 -8.40
N GLY A 97 -3.15 -12.42 -8.20
CA GLY A 97 -4.16 -12.57 -9.24
C GLY A 97 -4.55 -11.29 -9.96
N THR A 98 -3.97 -10.12 -9.60
CA THR A 98 -4.29 -8.86 -10.28
C THR A 98 -3.59 -8.76 -11.63
N PRO A 99 -4.23 -8.13 -12.64
CA PRO A 99 -3.59 -7.92 -13.95
C PRO A 99 -2.33 -7.06 -13.87
N LEU A 100 -2.18 -6.24 -12.83
CA LEU A 100 -1.01 -5.40 -12.61
C LEU A 100 0.20 -6.18 -12.07
N PHE A 101 0.00 -7.32 -11.42
CA PHE A 101 1.06 -8.06 -10.73
C PHE A 101 2.27 -8.41 -11.61
N PRO A 102 2.11 -8.85 -12.88
CA PRO A 102 3.23 -9.10 -13.77
C PRO A 102 4.05 -7.84 -14.08
N TYR A 103 3.40 -6.68 -14.16
CA TYR A 103 4.00 -5.39 -14.54
C TYR A 103 4.78 -4.71 -13.39
N VAL A 104 4.61 -5.19 -12.17
CA VAL A 104 5.34 -4.72 -10.99
C VAL A 104 6.38 -5.73 -10.48
N GLY A 105 6.91 -6.54 -11.39
CA GLY A 105 7.96 -7.52 -11.08
C GLY A 105 7.50 -8.63 -10.15
N LYS A 106 6.19 -8.96 -10.12
CA LYS A 106 5.59 -10.00 -9.27
C LYS A 106 5.91 -9.81 -7.77
N SER A 107 6.03 -8.55 -7.33
CA SER A 107 6.37 -8.20 -5.95
C SER A 107 5.14 -7.72 -5.17
N ILE A 108 4.71 -8.49 -4.18
CA ILE A 108 3.61 -8.10 -3.27
C ILE A 108 4.01 -6.86 -2.45
N GLY A 109 5.29 -6.72 -2.11
CA GLY A 109 5.78 -5.61 -1.29
C GLY A 109 5.53 -4.23 -1.87
N VAL A 110 5.40 -4.11 -3.20
CA VAL A 110 5.12 -2.85 -3.89
C VAL A 110 3.73 -2.30 -3.54
N PHE A 111 2.77 -3.17 -3.19
CA PHE A 111 1.41 -2.76 -2.84
C PHE A 111 1.27 -2.21 -1.42
N LYS A 112 2.32 -2.30 -0.61
CA LYS A 112 2.30 -1.87 0.78
C LYS A 112 3.31 -0.77 1.08
N CYS A 113 2.85 0.28 1.79
CA CYS A 113 3.74 1.29 2.35
C CYS A 113 4.46 0.74 3.60
N PRO A 114 5.80 0.80 3.71
CA PRO A 114 6.53 0.35 4.90
C PRO A 114 6.18 1.10 6.18
N ALA A 115 5.63 2.31 6.05
CA ALA A 115 5.15 3.10 7.19
C ALA A 115 3.76 2.66 7.68
N ASP A 116 3.00 1.90 6.86
CA ASP A 116 1.68 1.40 7.22
C ASP A 116 1.81 0.20 8.16
N LYS A 117 1.54 0.44 9.43
CA LYS A 117 1.50 -0.57 10.49
C LYS A 117 0.08 -0.99 10.85
N ASP A 118 -0.91 -0.47 10.16
CA ASP A 118 -2.30 -0.77 10.43
C ASP A 118 -2.60 -2.25 10.24
N LEU A 119 -3.42 -2.74 11.14
CA LEU A 119 -3.90 -4.11 11.12
C LEU A 119 -5.35 -4.14 10.64
N LEU A 120 -5.65 -5.14 9.85
CA LEU A 120 -7.01 -5.44 9.46
C LEU A 120 -7.73 -6.12 10.63
N LYS A 121 -8.80 -5.50 11.11
CA LYS A 121 -9.67 -6.04 12.16
C LYS A 121 -10.92 -6.61 11.50
N ILE A 122 -11.15 -7.90 11.67
CA ILE A 122 -12.38 -8.54 11.23
C ILE A 122 -13.32 -8.62 12.42
N THR A 123 -14.47 -7.95 12.30
CA THR A 123 -15.51 -7.94 13.33
C THR A 123 -16.65 -8.87 12.94
N ASN A 124 -17.31 -9.48 13.93
CA ASN A 124 -18.57 -10.16 13.74
C ASN A 124 -19.73 -9.14 13.58
N ARG A 125 -20.97 -9.64 13.43
CA ARG A 125 -22.16 -8.77 13.31
C ARG A 125 -22.45 -7.95 14.57
N GLU A 126 -21.93 -8.39 15.72
CA GLU A 126 -22.09 -7.73 17.03
C GLU A 126 -20.98 -6.70 17.30
N GLY A 127 -20.04 -6.50 16.35
CA GLY A 127 -18.95 -5.53 16.47
C GLY A 127 -17.72 -6.05 17.22
N GLU A 128 -17.69 -7.31 17.65
CA GLU A 128 -16.53 -7.89 18.32
C GLU A 128 -15.43 -8.24 17.33
N VAL A 129 -14.18 -7.90 17.67
CA VAL A 129 -13.01 -8.20 16.85
C VAL A 129 -12.67 -9.69 17.00
N ARG A 130 -12.84 -10.47 15.93
CA ARG A 130 -12.54 -11.91 15.93
C ARG A 130 -11.11 -12.21 15.48
N ASN A 131 -10.61 -11.47 14.51
CA ASN A 131 -9.29 -11.72 13.94
C ASN A 131 -8.58 -10.41 13.61
N ILE A 132 -7.25 -10.42 13.72
CA ILE A 132 -6.39 -9.27 13.38
C ILE A 132 -5.30 -9.80 12.45
N PHE A 133 -5.17 -9.18 11.26
CA PHE A 133 -4.18 -9.56 10.26
C PHE A 133 -3.40 -8.33 9.77
N PRO A 134 -2.13 -8.48 9.38
CA PRO A 134 -1.42 -7.39 8.71
C PRO A 134 -2.08 -7.10 7.35
N ARG A 135 -2.21 -5.83 7.02
CA ARG A 135 -2.61 -5.42 5.66
C ARG A 135 -1.50 -5.74 4.67
N HIS A 136 -1.85 -6.27 3.51
CA HIS A 136 -0.92 -6.47 2.40
C HIS A 136 -0.96 -5.33 1.38
N ARG A 137 -1.86 -4.36 1.53
CA ARG A 137 -2.06 -3.24 0.63
C ARG A 137 -2.30 -1.95 1.41
N SER A 138 -1.63 -0.87 1.01
CA SER A 138 -1.80 0.49 1.57
C SER A 138 -2.29 1.49 0.53
N TYR A 139 -2.28 1.13 -0.76
CA TYR A 139 -2.66 2.02 -1.85
C TYR A 139 -3.99 1.61 -2.46
N SER A 140 -4.71 2.59 -3.03
CA SER A 140 -5.94 2.39 -3.80
C SER A 140 -5.92 3.30 -5.02
N VAL A 141 -6.63 2.89 -6.07
CA VAL A 141 -6.86 3.71 -7.25
C VAL A 141 -8.12 4.53 -7.06
N ASN A 142 -8.12 5.76 -7.58
CA ASN A 142 -9.28 6.62 -7.55
C ASN A 142 -10.41 6.00 -8.39
N ILE A 143 -11.64 6.01 -7.88
CA ILE A 143 -12.82 5.43 -8.55
C ILE A 143 -13.16 6.15 -9.87
N HIS A 144 -12.83 7.43 -9.98
CA HIS A 144 -13.04 8.21 -11.21
C HIS A 144 -12.10 7.79 -12.34
N VAL A 145 -10.98 7.13 -11.99
CA VAL A 145 -10.02 6.56 -12.92
C VAL A 145 -10.27 5.05 -12.99
N GLY A 146 -10.87 4.58 -14.10
CA GLY A 146 -11.18 3.17 -14.33
C GLY A 146 -12.59 2.74 -13.88
N GLY A 147 -13.22 3.38 -12.91
CA GLY A 147 -14.54 3.01 -12.43
C GLY A 147 -14.60 1.66 -11.69
N TRP A 148 -15.81 1.15 -11.49
CA TRP A 148 -16.05 -0.17 -10.90
C TRP A 148 -16.49 -1.16 -11.97
N SER A 149 -15.85 -2.33 -12.00
CA SER A 149 -16.28 -3.44 -12.84
C SER A 149 -17.65 -3.96 -12.38
N GLY A 150 -18.60 -4.05 -13.32
CA GLY A 150 -19.95 -4.56 -13.07
C GLY A 150 -20.94 -3.54 -12.52
N TRP A 151 -20.54 -2.28 -12.35
CA TRP A 151 -21.50 -1.20 -12.11
C TRP A 151 -21.81 -0.51 -13.43
N PRO A 152 -23.08 -0.35 -13.82
CA PRO A 152 -23.42 0.48 -14.96
C PRO A 152 -22.91 1.89 -14.67
N VAL A 153 -22.09 2.41 -15.59
CA VAL A 153 -21.67 3.81 -15.54
C VAL A 153 -22.96 4.64 -15.67
N GLN A 154 -23.45 5.12 -14.53
CA GLN A 154 -24.44 6.19 -14.59
C GLN A 154 -23.71 7.38 -15.20
N LYS A 155 -24.16 7.79 -16.37
CA LYS A 155 -23.78 9.05 -16.99
C LYS A 155 -24.48 10.18 -16.24
N ASP A 156 -24.26 10.27 -14.95
CA ASP A 156 -24.65 11.45 -14.22
C ASP A 156 -23.67 12.54 -14.61
N GLU A 157 -24.16 13.67 -15.06
CA GLU A 157 -23.37 14.81 -15.54
C GLU A 157 -22.36 15.33 -14.50
N GLU A 158 -22.53 14.94 -13.24
CA GLU A 158 -21.73 15.37 -12.08
C GLU A 158 -20.46 14.52 -11.85
N TRP A 159 -20.40 13.26 -12.37
CA TRP A 159 -19.30 12.32 -12.08
C TRP A 159 -18.75 11.68 -13.35
N ARG A 160 -17.63 12.21 -13.86
CA ARG A 160 -16.97 11.65 -15.05
C ARG A 160 -16.06 10.49 -14.65
N ILE A 161 -16.23 9.32 -15.29
CA ILE A 161 -15.37 8.14 -15.13
C ILE A 161 -14.57 7.97 -16.43
N TYR A 162 -13.25 7.84 -16.31
CA TYR A 162 -12.36 7.65 -17.44
C TYR A 162 -11.96 6.17 -17.54
N HIS A 163 -12.18 5.58 -18.69
CA HIS A 163 -11.84 4.18 -18.99
C HIS A 163 -10.57 4.04 -19.82
N LYS A 164 -10.12 5.13 -20.44
CA LYS A 164 -8.89 5.20 -21.23
C LYS A 164 -8.11 6.47 -20.90
N TYR A 165 -6.80 6.39 -21.04
CA TYR A 165 -5.92 7.55 -20.80
C TYR A 165 -6.21 8.72 -21.75
N ASN A 166 -6.53 8.45 -23.03
CA ASN A 166 -6.84 9.48 -24.00
C ASN A 166 -8.17 10.20 -23.75
N GLU A 167 -8.99 9.72 -22.82
CA GLU A 167 -10.22 10.40 -22.38
C GLU A 167 -9.96 11.49 -21.34
N ILE A 168 -8.75 11.53 -20.77
CA ILE A 168 -8.36 12.51 -19.73
C ILE A 168 -7.87 13.78 -20.41
N GLU A 169 -8.77 14.74 -20.63
CA GLU A 169 -8.45 16.00 -21.36
C GLU A 169 -7.69 17.02 -20.49
N ASN A 170 -7.97 17.09 -19.19
CA ASN A 170 -7.37 18.04 -18.25
C ASN A 170 -6.99 17.36 -16.93
N PRO A 171 -5.82 16.69 -16.85
CA PRO A 171 -5.43 15.92 -15.66
C PRO A 171 -5.22 16.78 -14.40
N SER A 172 -5.06 18.10 -14.55
CA SER A 172 -4.92 19.04 -13.42
C SER A 172 -6.23 19.34 -12.69
N ASN A 173 -7.37 18.95 -13.26
CA ASN A 173 -8.71 19.20 -12.71
C ASN A 173 -9.39 17.95 -12.13
N ILE A 174 -8.62 16.88 -11.93
CA ILE A 174 -9.09 15.60 -11.36
C ILE A 174 -8.79 15.53 -9.86
#